data_a94ac18edf59ca5bd6a3679fea888523
#
_entry.id   a94ac18edf59ca5bd6a3679fea888523
#
_cell.length_a   1.000
_cell.length_b   1.000
_cell.length_c   1.000
_cell.angle_alpha   90.00
_cell.angle_beta   90.00
_cell.angle_gamma   90.00
#
_symmetry.space_group_name_H-M   'P 1'
#
loop_
_entity.id
_entity.type
_entity.pdbx_description
1 polymer ?
#
loop_
_entity_poly.entity_id
_entity_poly.type
_entity_poly.pdbx_seq_one_letter_code
_entity_poly.pdbx_strand_id
1 'polypeptide(L)'
;MITVTINNKKYEANEGEYALQVLKREGIEIPYLCYHEALSPYGACRLCMVEVTGGARPGITTSCTLVVTDGLEIQTEAPEVVRIRKVLLEMYLAEAPGSEAIQELARKFGVERSRFADFDIEAKGDRCVLCGRCVRVCNEVLGVGAINYASRGTKSNINTPWYGVSSACIGCTACAYVCPAGAIDIIDSGDERIMETWNRTTLKLKECVETKEFFATEKVIDHVYSKALDLPEDLKEVSAGSRMRRRASEFLPKYLRK
;
A
#
# COMPACT_ATOMS: atom_id res chain seq x y z
N MET A 1 -28.74 -4.03 -0.48
CA MET A 1 -27.88 -5.03 0.19
C MET A 1 -28.15 -6.37 -0.45
N ILE A 2 -27.14 -7.20 -0.56
CA ILE A 2 -27.15 -8.56 -1.14
C ILE A 2 -26.63 -9.56 -0.10
N THR A 3 -26.95 -10.83 -0.27
CA THR A 3 -26.51 -11.90 0.64
C THR A 3 -25.41 -12.72 -0.03
N VAL A 4 -24.29 -12.87 0.68
CA VAL A 4 -23.15 -13.73 0.27
C VAL A 4 -22.91 -14.80 1.32
N THR A 5 -22.49 -15.99 0.89
CA THR A 5 -22.13 -17.09 1.79
C THR A 5 -20.63 -17.28 1.79
N ILE A 6 -20.01 -17.15 2.96
CA ILE A 6 -18.57 -17.32 3.16
C ILE A 6 -18.36 -18.44 4.18
N ASN A 7 -17.63 -19.50 3.82
CA ASN A 7 -17.40 -20.65 4.68
C ASN A 7 -18.70 -21.20 5.32
N ASN A 8 -19.75 -21.35 4.47
CA ASN A 8 -21.10 -21.83 4.86
C ASN A 8 -21.88 -20.90 5.82
N LYS A 9 -21.42 -19.67 6.07
CA LYS A 9 -22.12 -18.68 6.86
C LYS A 9 -22.55 -17.50 5.99
N LYS A 10 -23.77 -17.01 6.18
CA LYS A 10 -24.34 -15.89 5.42
C LYS A 10 -23.88 -14.54 6.01
N TYR A 11 -23.57 -13.60 5.12
CA TYR A 11 -23.17 -12.22 5.42
C TYR A 11 -23.89 -11.26 4.49
N GLU A 12 -24.09 -10.03 4.94
CA GLU A 12 -24.60 -8.96 4.11
C GLU A 12 -23.45 -8.21 3.42
N ALA A 13 -23.67 -7.86 2.17
CA ALA A 13 -22.72 -7.08 1.36
C ALA A 13 -23.43 -6.00 0.56
N ASN A 14 -22.68 -4.99 0.11
CA ASN A 14 -23.20 -3.98 -0.80
C ASN A 14 -22.96 -4.44 -2.24
N GLU A 15 -23.88 -4.11 -3.12
CA GLU A 15 -23.69 -4.35 -4.55
C GLU A 15 -22.47 -3.61 -5.08
N GLY A 16 -21.61 -4.30 -5.85
CA GLY A 16 -20.35 -3.75 -6.36
C GLY A 16 -19.16 -3.80 -5.40
N GLU A 17 -19.35 -4.24 -4.16
CA GLU A 17 -18.26 -4.47 -3.21
C GLU A 17 -17.39 -5.65 -3.66
N TYR A 18 -16.09 -5.65 -3.32
CA TYR A 18 -15.23 -6.79 -3.59
C TYR A 18 -15.23 -7.80 -2.43
N ALA A 19 -15.13 -9.08 -2.74
CA ALA A 19 -15.17 -10.15 -1.73
C ALA A 19 -14.10 -9.95 -0.63
N LEU A 20 -12.90 -9.45 -0.96
CA LEU A 20 -11.87 -9.13 0.06
C LEU A 20 -12.33 -8.04 1.04
N GLN A 21 -13.10 -7.06 0.60
CA GLN A 21 -13.62 -6.00 1.48
C GLN A 21 -14.62 -6.58 2.49
N VAL A 22 -15.51 -7.46 2.02
CA VAL A 22 -16.44 -8.19 2.90
C VAL A 22 -15.67 -9.03 3.90
N LEU A 23 -14.69 -9.83 3.46
CA LEU A 23 -13.84 -10.66 4.33
C LEU A 23 -13.18 -9.83 5.43
N LYS A 24 -12.59 -8.68 5.08
CA LYS A 24 -11.95 -7.79 6.04
C LYS A 24 -12.94 -7.21 7.07
N ARG A 25 -14.10 -6.75 6.63
CA ARG A 25 -15.14 -6.19 7.49
C ARG A 25 -15.67 -7.23 8.48
N GLU A 26 -15.84 -8.45 8.04
CA GLU A 26 -16.33 -9.57 8.86
C GLU A 26 -15.24 -10.28 9.69
N GLY A 27 -14.00 -9.75 9.68
CA GLY A 27 -12.89 -10.29 10.46
C GLY A 27 -12.36 -11.63 9.95
N ILE A 28 -12.66 -12.02 8.70
CA ILE A 28 -12.16 -13.25 8.09
C ILE A 28 -10.79 -12.97 7.47
N GLU A 29 -9.76 -13.46 8.13
CA GLU A 29 -8.39 -13.19 7.74
C GLU A 29 -7.92 -14.08 6.59
N ILE A 30 -7.43 -13.46 5.53
CA ILE A 30 -6.70 -14.10 4.44
C ILE A 30 -5.49 -13.24 4.07
N PRO A 31 -4.38 -13.82 3.57
CA PRO A 31 -3.21 -13.04 3.22
C PRO A 31 -3.42 -12.23 1.94
N TYR A 32 -2.83 -11.04 1.88
CA TYR A 32 -2.76 -10.21 0.66
C TYR A 32 -1.57 -9.26 0.73
N LEU A 33 -1.00 -8.91 -0.44
CA LEU A 33 0.12 -7.97 -0.54
C LEU A 33 -0.18 -6.79 -1.48
N CYS A 34 -0.77 -7.04 -2.66
CA CYS A 34 -0.96 -5.99 -3.67
C CYS A 34 -2.23 -5.14 -3.47
N TYR A 35 -3.15 -5.55 -2.58
CA TYR A 35 -4.37 -4.79 -2.28
C TYR A 35 -4.11 -3.68 -1.27
N HIS A 36 -4.66 -2.50 -1.52
CA HIS A 36 -4.74 -1.38 -0.58
C HIS A 36 -6.05 -0.63 -0.84
N GLU A 37 -6.71 -0.13 0.20
CA GLU A 37 -8.04 0.49 0.11
C GLU A 37 -8.07 1.73 -0.79
N ALA A 38 -6.98 2.50 -0.77
CA ALA A 38 -6.83 3.70 -1.59
C ALA A 38 -6.44 3.43 -3.05
N LEU A 39 -6.30 2.17 -3.48
CA LEU A 39 -5.83 1.81 -4.82
C LEU A 39 -6.84 0.92 -5.52
N SER A 40 -6.88 1.00 -6.86
CA SER A 40 -7.72 0.13 -7.67
C SER A 40 -7.38 -1.36 -7.43
N PRO A 41 -8.32 -2.30 -7.52
CA PRO A 41 -8.02 -3.73 -7.43
C PRO A 41 -6.98 -4.16 -8.48
N TYR A 42 -6.04 -5.04 -8.09
CA TYR A 42 -4.93 -5.40 -8.98
C TYR A 42 -4.77 -6.91 -9.20
N GLY A 43 -4.96 -7.73 -8.16
CA GLY A 43 -4.93 -9.19 -8.26
C GLY A 43 -3.57 -9.81 -8.56
N ALA A 44 -2.45 -9.07 -8.48
CA ALA A 44 -1.13 -9.54 -8.89
C ALA A 44 -0.50 -10.56 -7.94
N CYS A 45 -0.59 -10.36 -6.62
CA CYS A 45 0.10 -11.21 -5.64
C CYS A 45 -0.52 -12.60 -5.45
N ARG A 46 -1.75 -12.80 -5.86
CA ARG A 46 -2.50 -14.07 -5.78
C ARG A 46 -2.70 -14.65 -4.37
N LEU A 47 -2.28 -13.97 -3.31
CA LEU A 47 -2.43 -14.49 -1.95
C LEU A 47 -3.88 -14.52 -1.48
N CYS A 48 -4.72 -13.57 -1.92
CA CYS A 48 -6.11 -13.47 -1.52
C CYS A 48 -7.06 -14.44 -2.27
N MET A 49 -6.55 -15.60 -2.70
CA MET A 49 -7.35 -16.62 -3.40
C MET A 49 -8.48 -17.15 -2.52
N VAL A 50 -9.62 -17.39 -3.15
CA VAL A 50 -10.80 -18.07 -2.59
C VAL A 50 -11.37 -19.03 -3.63
N GLU A 51 -12.06 -20.06 -3.19
CA GLU A 51 -12.83 -20.94 -4.08
C GLU A 51 -14.26 -20.45 -4.17
N VAL A 52 -14.75 -20.22 -5.39
CA VAL A 52 -16.16 -19.95 -5.67
C VAL A 52 -16.87 -21.28 -5.87
N THR A 53 -17.90 -21.54 -5.05
CA THR A 53 -18.70 -22.78 -5.09
C THR A 53 -20.10 -22.57 -5.63
N GLY A 54 -20.61 -21.34 -5.63
CA GLY A 54 -21.95 -21.00 -6.12
C GLY A 54 -22.13 -19.49 -6.37
N GLY A 55 -23.21 -19.12 -7.05
CA GLY A 55 -23.58 -17.72 -7.30
C GLY A 55 -22.75 -16.99 -8.35
N ALA A 56 -21.64 -17.57 -8.81
CA ALA A 56 -20.79 -17.08 -9.89
C ALA A 56 -20.05 -18.25 -10.56
N ARG A 57 -19.16 -17.94 -11.52
CA ARG A 57 -18.36 -18.98 -12.20
C ARG A 57 -17.53 -19.76 -11.17
N PRO A 58 -17.75 -21.08 -11.02
CA PRO A 58 -17.02 -21.89 -10.06
C PRO A 58 -15.51 -21.93 -10.35
N GLY A 59 -14.70 -22.04 -9.30
CA GLY A 59 -13.25 -22.17 -9.39
C GLY A 59 -12.51 -21.23 -8.44
N ILE A 60 -11.18 -21.29 -8.48
CA ILE A 60 -10.31 -20.49 -7.62
C ILE A 60 -10.02 -19.13 -8.28
N THR A 61 -10.27 -18.06 -7.52
CA THR A 61 -10.05 -16.69 -7.98
C THR A 61 -9.52 -15.79 -6.85
N THR A 62 -9.12 -14.57 -7.18
CA THR A 62 -8.66 -13.57 -6.20
C THR A 62 -9.84 -12.79 -5.62
N SER A 63 -10.01 -12.80 -4.31
CA SER A 63 -11.11 -12.07 -3.65
C SER A 63 -11.01 -10.54 -3.81
N CYS A 64 -9.81 -9.98 -3.99
CA CYS A 64 -9.62 -8.55 -4.20
C CYS A 64 -10.14 -8.03 -5.55
N THR A 65 -10.42 -8.90 -6.51
CA THR A 65 -10.98 -8.57 -7.84
C THR A 65 -12.34 -9.22 -8.10
N LEU A 66 -12.81 -10.07 -7.19
CA LEU A 66 -14.11 -10.72 -7.26
C LEU A 66 -15.18 -9.76 -6.73
N VAL A 67 -15.98 -9.21 -7.64
CA VAL A 67 -17.16 -8.42 -7.27
C VAL A 67 -18.23 -9.35 -6.70
N VAL A 68 -18.81 -8.97 -5.56
CA VAL A 68 -19.87 -9.76 -4.93
C VAL A 68 -21.20 -9.57 -5.67
N THR A 69 -21.92 -10.68 -5.80
CA THR A 69 -23.27 -10.75 -6.37
C THR A 69 -24.19 -11.47 -5.41
N ASP A 70 -25.49 -11.26 -5.51
CA ASP A 70 -26.44 -11.97 -4.66
C ASP A 70 -26.36 -13.47 -4.84
N GLY A 71 -26.31 -14.21 -3.72
CA GLY A 71 -26.15 -15.65 -3.71
C GLY A 71 -24.72 -16.14 -3.99
N LEU A 72 -23.70 -15.25 -4.04
CA LEU A 72 -22.30 -15.68 -4.16
C LEU A 72 -21.91 -16.58 -2.99
N GLU A 73 -21.29 -17.72 -3.28
CA GLU A 73 -20.77 -18.66 -2.29
C GLU A 73 -19.26 -18.85 -2.48
N ILE A 74 -18.49 -18.59 -1.41
CA ILE A 74 -17.02 -18.72 -1.43
C ILE A 74 -16.50 -19.48 -0.20
N GLN A 75 -15.39 -20.23 -0.41
CA GLN A 75 -14.64 -20.91 0.63
C GLN A 75 -13.24 -20.31 0.72
N THR A 76 -12.84 -19.89 1.91
CA THR A 76 -11.51 -19.31 2.17
C THR A 76 -10.50 -20.37 2.61
N GLU A 77 -10.97 -21.51 3.11
CA GLU A 77 -10.16 -22.58 3.69
C GLU A 77 -10.24 -23.89 2.88
N ALA A 78 -10.67 -23.82 1.64
CA ALA A 78 -10.63 -24.98 0.75
C ALA A 78 -9.19 -25.53 0.65
N PRO A 79 -8.96 -26.85 0.70
CA PRO A 79 -7.61 -27.43 0.76
C PRO A 79 -6.67 -26.94 -0.34
N GLU A 80 -7.18 -26.80 -1.56
CA GLU A 80 -6.41 -26.29 -2.69
C GLU A 80 -6.03 -24.82 -2.54
N VAL A 81 -6.94 -23.98 -2.02
CA VAL A 81 -6.70 -22.57 -1.74
C VAL A 81 -5.58 -22.42 -0.69
N VAL A 82 -5.67 -23.19 0.39
CA VAL A 82 -4.65 -23.19 1.45
C VAL A 82 -3.29 -23.66 0.90
N ARG A 83 -3.28 -24.71 0.07
CA ARG A 83 -2.06 -25.20 -0.57
C ARG A 83 -1.41 -24.14 -1.46
N ILE A 84 -2.20 -23.46 -2.30
CA ILE A 84 -1.71 -22.38 -3.18
C ILE A 84 -1.12 -21.24 -2.37
N ARG A 85 -1.82 -20.78 -1.33
CA ARG A 85 -1.33 -19.69 -0.45
C ARG A 85 0.02 -20.03 0.18
N LYS A 86 0.18 -21.26 0.69
CA LYS A 86 1.45 -21.70 1.30
C LYS A 86 2.60 -21.69 0.29
N VAL A 87 2.38 -22.21 -0.92
CA VAL A 87 3.39 -22.19 -1.98
C VAL A 87 3.78 -20.74 -2.35
N LEU A 88 2.79 -19.86 -2.48
CA LEU A 88 3.05 -18.45 -2.78
C LEU A 88 3.82 -17.75 -1.64
N LEU A 89 3.50 -18.03 -0.39
CA LEU A 89 4.23 -17.48 0.76
C LEU A 89 5.67 -17.98 0.80
N GLU A 90 5.91 -19.27 0.49
CA GLU A 90 7.27 -19.79 0.34
C GLU A 90 8.05 -19.05 -0.78
N MET A 91 7.39 -18.78 -1.91
CA MET A 91 8.02 -17.99 -2.99
C MET A 91 8.35 -16.56 -2.53
N TYR A 92 7.43 -15.89 -1.82
CA TYR A 92 7.68 -14.54 -1.28
C TYR A 92 8.77 -14.51 -0.23
N LEU A 93 8.93 -15.56 0.58
CA LEU A 93 10.07 -15.68 1.51
C LEU A 93 11.40 -15.76 0.77
N ALA A 94 11.46 -16.52 -0.34
CA ALA A 94 12.66 -16.58 -1.17
C ALA A 94 12.92 -15.28 -1.95
N GLU A 95 11.83 -14.59 -2.33
CA GLU A 95 11.91 -13.35 -3.09
C GLU A 95 12.31 -12.14 -2.24
N ALA A 96 11.92 -12.10 -0.96
CA ALA A 96 12.16 -10.98 -0.06
C ALA A 96 12.67 -11.44 1.31
N PRO A 97 13.84 -12.10 1.37
CA PRO A 97 14.38 -12.71 2.60
C PRO A 97 14.70 -11.66 3.70
N GLY A 98 14.99 -10.43 3.34
CA GLY A 98 15.25 -9.32 4.27
C GLY A 98 14.00 -8.61 4.79
N SER A 99 12.79 -9.00 4.36
CA SER A 99 11.55 -8.36 4.82
C SER A 99 10.95 -9.06 6.04
N GLU A 100 11.07 -8.44 7.22
CA GLU A 100 10.43 -8.94 8.44
C GLU A 100 8.91 -9.06 8.30
N ALA A 101 8.27 -8.11 7.61
CA ALA A 101 6.83 -8.13 7.37
C ALA A 101 6.39 -9.33 6.53
N ILE A 102 7.18 -9.76 5.55
CA ILE A 102 6.89 -10.96 4.75
C ILE A 102 7.14 -12.23 5.58
N GLN A 103 8.19 -12.27 6.39
CA GLN A 103 8.45 -13.38 7.29
C GLN A 103 7.34 -13.55 8.33
N GLU A 104 6.84 -12.45 8.90
CA GLU A 104 5.73 -12.47 9.85
C GLU A 104 4.43 -12.92 9.18
N LEU A 105 4.11 -12.39 7.99
CA LEU A 105 2.96 -12.83 7.21
C LEU A 105 3.01 -14.33 6.91
N ALA A 106 4.16 -14.85 6.48
CA ALA A 106 4.33 -16.26 6.18
C ALA A 106 4.12 -17.14 7.42
N ARG A 107 4.73 -16.77 8.56
CA ARG A 107 4.55 -17.48 9.84
C ARG A 107 3.09 -17.49 10.30
N LYS A 108 2.37 -16.37 10.15
CA LYS A 108 0.95 -16.27 10.48
C LYS A 108 0.10 -17.31 9.74
N PHE A 109 0.48 -17.66 8.50
CA PHE A 109 -0.22 -18.66 7.67
C PHE A 109 0.49 -20.02 7.63
N GLY A 110 1.33 -20.33 8.62
CA GLY A 110 1.95 -21.64 8.83
C GLY A 110 3.06 -21.97 7.84
N VAL A 111 3.82 -20.96 7.41
CA VAL A 111 5.00 -21.10 6.55
C VAL A 111 6.21 -20.47 7.25
N GLU A 112 7.15 -21.28 7.71
CA GLU A 112 8.33 -20.82 8.45
C GLU A 112 9.55 -20.58 7.57
N ARG A 113 9.65 -21.31 6.48
CA ARG A 113 10.80 -21.27 5.55
C ARG A 113 10.36 -21.62 4.12
N SER A 114 11.13 -21.14 3.16
CA SER A 114 10.98 -21.51 1.76
C SER A 114 11.69 -22.82 1.44
N ARG A 115 11.12 -23.63 0.56
CA ARG A 115 11.78 -24.76 -0.12
C ARG A 115 12.39 -24.35 -1.47
N PHE A 116 12.12 -23.13 -1.92
CA PHE A 116 12.67 -22.60 -3.16
C PHE A 116 14.07 -22.06 -2.90
N ALA A 117 14.95 -22.18 -3.91
CA ALA A 117 16.24 -21.52 -3.91
C ALA A 117 16.07 -19.99 -3.91
N ASP A 118 17.09 -19.28 -3.46
CA ASP A 118 17.08 -17.83 -3.44
C ASP A 118 16.87 -17.28 -4.86
N PHE A 119 15.96 -16.32 -4.96
CA PHE A 119 15.78 -15.57 -6.19
C PHE A 119 16.93 -14.59 -6.37
N ASP A 120 17.20 -14.18 -7.61
CA ASP A 120 18.10 -13.07 -7.91
C ASP A 120 17.47 -11.77 -7.37
N ILE A 121 17.94 -11.36 -6.19
CA ILE A 121 17.45 -10.16 -5.49
C ILE A 121 18.28 -8.91 -5.78
N GLU A 122 19.40 -9.03 -6.49
CA GLU A 122 20.35 -7.93 -6.73
C GLU A 122 19.66 -6.72 -7.38
N ALA A 123 18.79 -6.98 -8.34
CA ALA A 123 18.13 -5.91 -9.11
C ALA A 123 17.08 -5.11 -8.31
N LYS A 124 16.42 -5.71 -7.29
CA LYS A 124 15.27 -5.11 -6.57
C LYS A 124 15.47 -4.97 -5.06
N GLY A 125 16.61 -5.44 -4.55
CA GLY A 125 16.89 -5.56 -3.11
C GLY A 125 16.15 -6.73 -2.46
N ASP A 126 16.53 -7.05 -1.24
CA ASP A 126 16.12 -8.22 -0.47
C ASP A 126 14.76 -8.09 0.26
N ARG A 127 14.11 -6.95 0.16
CA ARG A 127 12.80 -6.69 0.81
C ARG A 127 11.65 -6.52 -0.18
N CYS A 128 11.91 -6.21 -1.44
CA CYS A 128 10.88 -5.91 -2.42
C CYS A 128 10.22 -7.19 -2.98
N VAL A 129 8.88 -7.25 -2.96
CA VAL A 129 8.05 -8.33 -3.53
C VAL A 129 7.35 -7.92 -4.83
N LEU A 130 7.75 -6.85 -5.46
CA LEU A 130 7.19 -6.32 -6.71
C LEU A 130 5.65 -6.20 -6.73
N CYS A 131 5.02 -5.95 -5.58
CA CYS A 131 3.56 -5.87 -5.47
C CYS A 131 2.93 -4.66 -6.17
N GLY A 132 3.73 -3.68 -6.57
CA GLY A 132 3.33 -2.52 -7.33
C GLY A 132 2.54 -1.43 -6.59
N ARG A 133 2.31 -1.53 -5.28
CA ARG A 133 1.58 -0.50 -4.54
C ARG A 133 2.24 0.88 -4.64
N CYS A 134 3.57 0.95 -4.53
CA CYS A 134 4.33 2.20 -4.61
C CYS A 134 4.19 2.87 -5.98
N VAL A 135 4.26 2.11 -7.06
CA VAL A 135 4.04 2.61 -8.43
C VAL A 135 2.60 3.14 -8.55
N ARG A 136 1.63 2.35 -8.10
CA ARG A 136 0.22 2.67 -8.24
C ARG A 136 -0.20 3.87 -7.41
N VAL A 137 0.26 4.01 -6.16
CA VAL A 137 -0.04 5.20 -5.36
C VAL A 137 0.56 6.45 -6.00
N CYS A 138 1.78 6.35 -6.57
CA CYS A 138 2.45 7.45 -7.24
C CYS A 138 1.70 7.90 -8.50
N ASN A 139 1.11 6.95 -9.23
CA ASN A 139 0.38 7.23 -10.48
C ASN A 139 -1.12 7.49 -10.27
N GLU A 140 -1.83 6.59 -9.56
CA GLU A 140 -3.30 6.62 -9.45
C GLU A 140 -3.78 7.70 -8.48
N VAL A 141 -3.11 7.85 -7.33
CA VAL A 141 -3.55 8.76 -6.26
C VAL A 141 -2.91 10.13 -6.39
N LEU A 142 -1.60 10.17 -6.56
CA LEU A 142 -0.85 11.43 -6.59
C LEU A 142 -0.74 12.02 -8.01
N GLY A 143 -0.77 11.18 -9.05
CA GLY A 143 -0.60 11.62 -10.44
C GLY A 143 0.79 12.16 -10.73
N VAL A 144 1.82 11.72 -9.98
CA VAL A 144 3.20 12.21 -10.09
C VAL A 144 4.03 11.39 -11.08
N GLY A 145 3.89 10.06 -11.05
CA GLY A 145 4.57 9.18 -12.01
C GLY A 145 6.10 9.12 -11.86
N ALA A 146 6.62 9.37 -10.67
CA ALA A 146 8.06 9.46 -10.43
C ALA A 146 8.80 8.12 -10.49
N ILE A 147 8.10 7.01 -10.29
CA ILE A 147 8.63 5.65 -10.25
C ILE A 147 7.76 4.69 -11.08
N ASN A 148 8.38 3.66 -11.64
CA ASN A 148 7.67 2.65 -12.41
C ASN A 148 8.44 1.32 -12.39
N TYR A 149 7.85 0.28 -12.98
CA TYR A 149 8.58 -0.95 -13.26
C TYR A 149 9.69 -0.69 -14.29
N ALA A 150 10.88 -1.16 -13.97
CA ALA A 150 12.05 -1.12 -14.84
C ALA A 150 12.54 -2.55 -15.10
N SER A 151 13.18 -2.77 -16.24
CA SER A 151 13.63 -4.08 -16.72
C SER A 151 12.49 -5.09 -16.88
N ARG A 152 12.81 -6.37 -17.06
CA ARG A 152 11.82 -7.44 -17.23
C ARG A 152 12.38 -8.79 -16.78
N GLY A 153 11.47 -9.78 -16.61
CA GLY A 153 11.84 -11.11 -16.13
C GLY A 153 12.43 -11.08 -14.72
N THR A 154 13.44 -11.86 -14.45
CA THR A 154 14.11 -11.93 -13.13
C THR A 154 14.80 -10.64 -12.73
N LYS A 155 15.12 -9.77 -13.69
CA LYS A 155 15.74 -8.45 -13.44
C LYS A 155 14.71 -7.34 -13.21
N SER A 156 13.41 -7.65 -13.20
CA SER A 156 12.37 -6.66 -12.93
C SER A 156 12.58 -6.01 -11.57
N ASN A 157 12.51 -4.69 -11.55
CA ASN A 157 12.57 -3.90 -10.32
C ASN A 157 11.66 -2.68 -10.44
N ILE A 158 11.52 -1.94 -9.35
CA ILE A 158 10.84 -0.64 -9.38
C ILE A 158 11.92 0.41 -9.21
N ASN A 159 11.90 1.39 -10.11
CA ASN A 159 12.92 2.42 -10.09
C ASN A 159 12.40 3.75 -10.68
N THR A 160 13.21 4.78 -10.53
CA THR A 160 13.07 6.05 -11.23
C THR A 160 13.50 5.91 -12.69
N PRO A 161 13.03 6.78 -13.60
CA PRO A 161 13.47 6.77 -15.00
C PRO A 161 15.01 6.79 -15.13
N TRP A 162 15.51 5.90 -15.97
CA TRP A 162 16.95 5.79 -16.28
C TRP A 162 17.86 5.52 -15.08
N TYR A 163 17.30 5.01 -13.97
CA TYR A 163 18.03 4.75 -12.73
C TYR A 163 18.74 6.00 -12.18
N GLY A 164 18.20 7.17 -12.44
CA GLY A 164 18.73 8.44 -12.00
C GLY A 164 17.89 9.13 -10.93
N VAL A 165 18.37 10.25 -10.44
CA VAL A 165 17.59 11.14 -9.55
C VAL A 165 16.31 11.57 -10.26
N SER A 166 15.16 11.42 -9.60
CA SER A 166 13.87 11.76 -10.20
C SER A 166 13.51 13.22 -10.00
N SER A 167 13.48 13.99 -11.08
CA SER A 167 12.97 15.38 -11.06
C SER A 167 11.47 15.44 -10.78
N ALA A 168 10.71 14.39 -11.13
CA ALA A 168 9.27 14.28 -10.90
C ALA A 168 8.93 13.94 -9.43
N CYS A 169 9.84 13.31 -8.68
CA CYS A 169 9.56 12.96 -7.28
C CYS A 169 9.32 14.22 -6.45
N ILE A 170 8.22 14.20 -5.68
CA ILE A 170 7.83 15.29 -4.79
C ILE A 170 8.15 14.99 -3.32
N GLY A 171 8.64 13.78 -2.98
CA GLY A 171 9.00 13.40 -1.60
C GLY A 171 7.81 13.24 -0.66
N CYS A 172 6.65 12.87 -1.16
CA CYS A 172 5.40 12.76 -0.38
C CYS A 172 5.34 11.56 0.59
N THR A 173 6.29 10.63 0.50
CA THR A 173 6.39 9.40 1.32
C THR A 173 5.29 8.35 1.12
N ALA A 174 4.27 8.61 0.31
CA ALA A 174 3.14 7.69 0.09
C ALA A 174 3.58 6.29 -0.39
N CYS A 175 4.65 6.19 -1.18
CA CYS A 175 5.21 4.92 -1.63
C CYS A 175 5.71 4.06 -0.46
N ALA A 176 6.35 4.64 0.55
CA ALA A 176 6.77 3.93 1.76
C ALA A 176 5.57 3.54 2.62
N TYR A 177 4.61 4.46 2.79
CA TYR A 177 3.39 4.23 3.56
C TYR A 177 2.58 3.02 3.08
N VAL A 178 2.43 2.86 1.75
CA VAL A 178 1.66 1.73 1.19
C VAL A 178 2.50 0.46 1.02
N CYS A 179 3.81 0.47 1.30
CA CYS A 179 4.68 -0.69 1.07
C CYS A 179 4.42 -1.79 2.11
N PRO A 180 3.90 -2.97 1.71
CA PRO A 180 3.60 -4.03 2.66
C PRO A 180 4.84 -4.78 3.15
N ALA A 181 5.98 -4.59 2.49
CA ALA A 181 7.23 -5.30 2.73
C ALA A 181 8.32 -4.44 3.38
N GLY A 182 8.02 -3.15 3.66
CA GLY A 182 8.99 -2.24 4.25
C GLY A 182 10.26 -2.00 3.39
N ALA A 183 10.11 -2.07 2.06
CA ALA A 183 11.25 -2.04 1.14
C ALA A 183 11.70 -0.63 0.72
N ILE A 184 11.11 0.42 1.28
CA ILE A 184 11.37 1.79 0.83
C ILE A 184 11.91 2.61 2.00
N ASP A 185 13.14 3.03 1.86
CA ASP A 185 13.87 3.82 2.85
C ASP A 185 13.82 5.31 2.52
N ILE A 186 13.46 6.11 3.51
CA ILE A 186 13.39 7.57 3.45
C ILE A 186 14.09 8.11 4.70
N ILE A 187 14.94 9.10 4.51
CA ILE A 187 15.70 9.72 5.58
C ILE A 187 15.44 11.23 5.55
N ASP A 188 14.96 11.79 6.66
CA ASP A 188 14.92 13.23 6.86
C ASP A 188 16.16 13.63 7.65
N SER A 189 16.95 14.57 7.12
CA SER A 189 18.21 15.04 7.72
C SER A 189 18.33 16.56 7.56
N GLY A 190 18.25 17.27 8.67
CA GLY A 190 18.21 18.73 8.65
C GLY A 190 16.98 19.23 7.87
N ASP A 191 17.20 20.06 6.88
CA ASP A 191 16.18 20.63 6.00
C ASP A 191 15.95 19.81 4.70
N GLU A 192 16.46 18.59 4.65
CA GLU A 192 16.38 17.73 3.46
C GLU A 192 15.67 16.41 3.75
N ARG A 193 14.89 15.94 2.76
CA ARG A 193 14.38 14.58 2.67
C ARG A 193 15.09 13.83 1.58
N ILE A 194 15.69 12.70 1.93
CA ILE A 194 16.40 11.82 1.02
C ILE A 194 15.55 10.58 0.78
N MET A 195 15.11 10.41 -0.45
CA MET A 195 14.43 9.19 -0.93
C MET A 195 15.51 8.16 -1.28
N GLU A 196 16.03 7.46 -0.25
CA GLU A 196 17.20 6.60 -0.36
C GLU A 196 17.03 5.52 -1.43
N THR A 197 15.90 4.81 -1.41
CA THR A 197 15.56 3.76 -2.39
C THR A 197 15.46 4.29 -3.83
N TRP A 198 15.13 5.56 -4.02
CA TRP A 198 14.94 6.18 -5.33
C TRP A 198 16.18 6.99 -5.76
N ASN A 199 17.32 6.28 -5.83
CA ASN A 199 18.63 6.84 -6.25
C ASN A 199 19.02 8.11 -5.46
N ARG A 200 18.76 8.10 -4.15
CA ARG A 200 19.04 9.20 -3.22
C ARG A 200 18.47 10.54 -3.71
N THR A 201 17.25 10.51 -4.25
CA THR A 201 16.58 11.75 -4.66
C THR A 201 16.39 12.64 -3.44
N THR A 202 17.08 13.77 -3.39
CA THR A 202 17.06 14.73 -2.28
C THR A 202 16.10 15.87 -2.58
N LEU A 203 15.29 16.24 -1.58
CA LEU A 203 14.27 17.29 -1.68
C LEU A 203 14.29 18.15 -0.44
N LYS A 204 14.11 19.45 -0.63
CA LYS A 204 14.10 20.42 0.46
C LYS A 204 12.80 20.35 1.25
N LEU A 205 12.92 20.35 2.57
CA LEU A 205 11.81 20.39 3.50
C LEU A 205 11.46 21.84 3.88
N LYS A 206 10.20 22.10 4.10
CA LYS A 206 9.66 23.36 4.58
C LYS A 206 9.61 23.37 6.11
N GLU A 207 10.14 24.40 6.74
CA GLU A 207 10.03 24.64 8.17
C GLU A 207 8.67 25.26 8.53
N CYS A 208 8.04 24.76 9.57
CA CYS A 208 6.81 25.31 10.12
C CYS A 208 7.09 26.60 10.87
N VAL A 209 6.43 27.70 10.51
CA VAL A 209 6.66 29.01 11.16
C VAL A 209 6.31 29.03 12.65
N GLU A 210 5.40 28.14 13.10
CA GLU A 210 4.97 28.05 14.49
C GLU A 210 5.85 27.15 15.37
N THR A 211 6.19 25.95 14.86
CA THR A 211 6.90 24.92 15.65
C THR A 211 8.38 24.86 15.36
N LYS A 212 8.83 25.48 14.28
CA LYS A 212 10.20 25.38 13.77
C LYS A 212 10.63 23.96 13.37
N GLU A 213 9.68 23.06 13.22
CA GLU A 213 9.90 21.70 12.76
C GLU A 213 9.72 21.60 11.25
N PHE A 214 10.53 20.80 10.60
CA PHE A 214 10.35 20.45 9.19
C PHE A 214 9.17 19.49 9.03
N PHE A 215 8.29 19.70 8.04
CA PHE A 215 7.05 18.92 7.97
C PHE A 215 6.69 18.34 6.60
N ALA A 216 7.06 18.99 5.51
CA ALA A 216 6.76 18.52 4.16
C ALA A 216 7.82 19.05 3.19
N THR A 217 8.00 18.40 2.05
CA THR A 217 8.84 18.97 1.01
C THR A 217 8.14 20.14 0.33
N GLU A 218 8.91 21.12 -0.13
CA GLU A 218 8.40 22.27 -0.90
C GLU A 218 7.58 21.78 -2.11
N LYS A 219 8.07 20.76 -2.82
CA LYS A 219 7.37 20.17 -3.98
C LYS A 219 6.02 19.53 -3.62
N VAL A 220 5.86 18.93 -2.44
CA VAL A 220 4.54 18.42 -1.99
C VAL A 220 3.57 19.55 -1.78
N ILE A 221 4.01 20.63 -1.15
CA ILE A 221 3.18 21.82 -0.90
C ILE A 221 2.73 22.39 -2.25
N ASP A 222 3.64 22.62 -3.18
CA ASP A 222 3.34 23.15 -4.50
C ASP A 222 2.38 22.22 -5.27
N HIS A 223 2.59 20.90 -5.18
CA HIS A 223 1.71 19.92 -5.82
C HIS A 223 0.28 19.97 -5.27
N VAL A 224 0.11 20.07 -3.96
CA VAL A 224 -1.21 20.20 -3.32
C VAL A 224 -1.89 21.48 -3.78
N TYR A 225 -1.18 22.62 -3.75
CA TYR A 225 -1.71 23.91 -4.17
C TYR A 225 -2.03 23.99 -5.66
N SER A 226 -1.31 23.26 -6.51
CA SER A 226 -1.62 23.19 -7.94
C SER A 226 -2.92 22.42 -8.26
N LYS A 227 -3.38 21.58 -7.33
CA LYS A 227 -4.55 20.72 -7.53
C LYS A 227 -5.79 21.14 -6.72
N ALA A 228 -5.59 21.82 -5.59
CA ALA A 228 -6.68 22.25 -4.73
C ALA A 228 -7.08 23.69 -5.09
N LEU A 229 -8.39 23.91 -5.25
CA LEU A 229 -8.94 25.25 -5.44
C LEU A 229 -9.08 25.94 -4.08
N ASP A 230 -8.74 27.23 -4.03
CA ASP A 230 -9.01 28.12 -2.89
C ASP A 230 -8.40 27.71 -1.54
N LEU A 231 -7.20 27.14 -1.51
CA LEU A 231 -6.48 26.93 -0.27
C LEU A 231 -5.87 28.26 0.23
N PRO A 232 -6.05 28.59 1.53
CA PRO A 232 -5.41 29.76 2.14
C PRO A 232 -3.87 29.68 2.06
N GLU A 233 -3.22 30.77 1.65
CA GLU A 233 -1.77 30.82 1.45
C GLU A 233 -0.97 30.58 2.74
N ASP A 234 -1.50 30.99 3.91
CA ASP A 234 -0.86 30.76 5.19
C ASP A 234 -0.70 29.28 5.55
N LEU A 235 -1.49 28.40 4.93
CA LEU A 235 -1.34 26.95 5.14
C LEU A 235 -0.05 26.38 4.50
N LYS A 236 0.59 27.09 3.58
CA LYS A 236 1.90 26.69 3.05
C LYS A 236 3.00 26.75 4.12
N GLU A 237 2.83 27.61 5.10
CA GLU A 237 3.84 27.92 6.11
C GLU A 237 3.64 27.14 7.41
N VAL A 238 2.57 26.35 7.54
CA VAL A 238 2.15 25.74 8.81
C VAL A 238 1.94 24.24 8.66
N SER A 239 2.55 23.46 9.56
CA SER A 239 2.41 21.99 9.58
C SER A 239 0.96 21.55 9.84
N ALA A 240 0.61 20.33 9.43
CA ALA A 240 -0.71 19.74 9.68
C ALA A 240 -1.05 19.71 11.19
N GLY A 241 -0.07 19.40 12.04
CA GLY A 241 -0.24 19.41 13.51
C GLY A 241 -0.59 20.78 14.05
N SER A 242 0.08 21.84 13.57
CA SER A 242 -0.23 23.22 13.95
C SER A 242 -1.63 23.65 13.48
N ARG A 243 -2.00 23.30 12.26
CA ARG A 243 -3.36 23.55 11.74
C ARG A 243 -4.44 22.87 12.58
N MET A 244 -4.21 21.63 13.00
CA MET A 244 -5.13 20.91 13.89
C MET A 244 -5.23 21.59 15.25
N ARG A 245 -4.12 22.07 15.85
CA ARG A 245 -4.12 22.82 17.10
C ARG A 245 -4.88 24.15 16.99
N ARG A 246 -4.68 24.91 15.91
CA ARG A 246 -5.45 26.13 15.63
C ARG A 246 -6.96 25.84 15.63
N ARG A 247 -7.40 24.85 14.86
CA ARG A 247 -8.83 24.45 14.80
C ARG A 247 -9.34 24.00 16.16
N ALA A 248 -8.60 23.17 16.89
CA ALA A 248 -9.00 22.74 18.21
C ALA A 248 -9.20 23.92 19.17
N SER A 249 -8.31 24.92 19.11
CA SER A 249 -8.43 26.14 19.94
C SER A 249 -9.65 26.98 19.61
N GLU A 250 -10.13 26.98 18.36
CA GLU A 250 -11.34 27.69 17.96
C GLU A 250 -12.62 27.05 18.57
N PHE A 251 -12.63 25.72 18.74
CA PHE A 251 -13.75 24.98 19.35
C PHE A 251 -13.72 24.94 20.87
N LEU A 252 -12.58 25.27 21.51
CA LEU A 252 -12.52 25.33 22.97
C LEU A 252 -13.33 26.52 23.49
N PRO A 253 -14.14 26.34 24.54
CA PRO A 253 -14.83 27.43 25.23
C PRO A 253 -13.84 28.50 25.66
N LYS A 254 -14.22 29.79 25.58
CA LYS A 254 -13.32 30.94 25.86
C LYS A 254 -12.65 30.86 27.20
N TYR A 255 -13.26 30.23 28.22
CA TYR A 255 -12.70 30.07 29.57
C TYR A 255 -11.63 28.96 29.68
N LEU A 256 -11.48 28.12 28.68
CA LEU A 256 -10.41 27.09 28.58
C LEU A 256 -9.25 27.51 27.68
N ARG A 257 -9.34 28.65 27.03
CA ARG A 257 -8.26 29.20 26.21
C ARG A 257 -7.27 29.94 27.11
N LYS A 258 -6.19 29.28 27.55
CA LYS A 258 -5.04 29.88 28.23
C LYS A 258 -3.86 29.93 27.27
#